data_c2ae6a72aa71f27c7afabec59e410828
#
_entry.id   c2ae6a72aa71f27c7afabec59e410828
#
_cell.length_a   1.000
_cell.length_b   1.000
_cell.length_c   1.000
_cell.angle_alpha   90.00
_cell.angle_beta   90.00
_cell.angle_gamma   90.00
#
_symmetry.space_group_name_H-M   'P 1'
#
loop_
_entity.id
_entity.type
_entity.pdbx_description
1 polymer ?
#
loop_
_entity_poly.entity_id
_entity_poly.type
_entity_poly.pdbx_seq_one_letter_code
_entity_poly.pdbx_strand_id
1 'polypeptide(L)'
;RCKMCNVWQYPTEKSKEIQPEELHTLPKLKFINLTGGEPFIREDIDKIVEECYKHTDRIVISTSGWFEDRVVALAKKFPNIGIRISIEGLSCKNDELRGHAGGFDKGLRTLLTLKGMGVKDIGFGCTVSNNNSKDMLSLYQLSKSLGMEFATAAFHNSYYFHKGDNVITNKDEVCKNFGQLIEWQLKEKHPKSWFRAFFNMGLINYIEGGRRMLPCEAGSANFFIEPYGDIYPCNGLEEKYWMKKMGNIRETPDFMDIWNSKQAQDVRKMVRKCPKNCWMVGTASPVMHKYIKYPLKWAVVNKIRSMQGKSICLDKCWYNVGQDSCQGDLREEF
;
A
#
# COMPACT_ATOMS: atom_id res chain seq x y z
N ARG A 1 -3.66 -8.84 -16.45
CA ARG A 1 -4.53 -10.02 -16.22
C ARG A 1 -4.19 -10.72 -14.92
N CYS A 2 -3.84 -9.91 -13.90
CA CYS A 2 -3.37 -10.40 -12.61
C CYS A 2 -4.42 -11.29 -11.92
N LYS A 3 -3.97 -12.42 -11.33
CA LYS A 3 -4.86 -13.33 -10.60
C LYS A 3 -5.51 -12.69 -9.37
N MET A 4 -4.86 -11.70 -8.75
CA MET A 4 -5.33 -11.03 -7.53
C MET A 4 -6.29 -9.87 -7.78
N CYS A 5 -6.54 -9.49 -9.05
CA CYS A 5 -7.30 -8.28 -9.38
C CYS A 5 -8.02 -8.45 -10.72
N ASN A 6 -9.25 -7.98 -10.80
CA ASN A 6 -10.07 -8.06 -12.01
C ASN A 6 -10.28 -6.68 -12.69
N VAL A 7 -9.62 -5.62 -12.25
CA VAL A 7 -9.76 -4.27 -12.85
C VAL A 7 -9.56 -4.28 -14.36
N TRP A 8 -8.69 -5.15 -14.88
CA TRP A 8 -8.45 -5.29 -16.31
C TRP A 8 -9.67 -5.77 -17.13
N GLN A 9 -10.68 -6.35 -16.47
CA GLN A 9 -11.95 -6.77 -17.08
C GLN A 9 -12.98 -5.63 -17.10
N TYR A 10 -12.72 -4.55 -16.35
CA TYR A 10 -13.61 -3.40 -16.16
C TYR A 10 -12.87 -2.11 -16.54
N PRO A 11 -12.51 -1.94 -17.84
CA PRO A 11 -11.82 -0.73 -18.28
C PRO A 11 -12.71 0.49 -18.09
N THR A 12 -12.10 1.58 -17.69
CA THR A 12 -12.77 2.87 -17.59
C THR A 12 -13.05 3.46 -18.97
N GLU A 13 -14.09 4.27 -19.05
CA GLU A 13 -14.41 5.06 -20.24
C GLU A 13 -13.58 6.35 -20.23
N LYS A 14 -12.58 6.46 -21.13
CA LYS A 14 -11.62 7.55 -21.16
C LYS A 14 -12.26 8.96 -21.16
N SER A 15 -13.38 9.13 -21.85
CA SER A 15 -14.08 10.42 -21.93
C SER A 15 -14.70 10.87 -20.60
N LYS A 16 -14.89 9.94 -19.67
CA LYS A 16 -15.46 10.20 -18.34
C LYS A 16 -14.40 10.29 -17.24
N GLU A 17 -13.16 9.91 -17.53
CA GLU A 17 -12.08 10.00 -16.54
C GLU A 17 -11.79 11.45 -16.16
N ILE A 18 -11.37 11.66 -14.90
CA ILE A 18 -10.95 12.99 -14.45
C ILE A 18 -9.81 13.53 -15.30
N GLN A 19 -9.86 14.82 -15.58
CA GLN A 19 -8.78 15.54 -16.26
C GLN A 19 -7.76 16.03 -15.23
N PRO A 20 -6.49 16.23 -15.61
CA PRO A 20 -5.46 16.71 -14.69
C PRO A 20 -5.87 17.99 -13.96
N GLU A 21 -6.51 18.91 -14.67
CA GLU A 21 -6.93 20.22 -14.16
C GLU A 21 -7.98 20.10 -13.04
N GLU A 22 -8.78 19.04 -13.03
CA GLU A 22 -9.81 18.82 -11.99
C GLU A 22 -9.21 18.50 -10.63
N LEU A 23 -7.90 18.20 -10.56
CA LEU A 23 -7.16 17.97 -9.30
C LEU A 23 -6.70 19.28 -8.63
N HIS A 24 -6.89 20.45 -9.25
CA HIS A 24 -6.39 21.75 -8.75
C HIS A 24 -6.94 22.13 -7.36
N THR A 25 -8.09 21.59 -6.97
CA THR A 25 -8.73 21.89 -5.68
C THR A 25 -8.21 21.04 -4.52
N LEU A 26 -7.34 20.08 -4.78
CA LEU A 26 -6.78 19.22 -3.73
C LEU A 26 -6.06 20.06 -2.67
N PRO A 27 -6.18 19.72 -1.38
CA PRO A 27 -5.43 20.40 -0.34
C PRO A 27 -3.95 20.01 -0.38
N LYS A 28 -3.12 20.68 0.43
CA LYS A 28 -1.75 20.22 0.65
C LYS A 28 -1.74 18.84 1.33
N LEU A 29 -1.02 17.92 0.73
CA LEU A 29 -0.94 16.51 1.12
C LEU A 29 0.51 16.14 1.44
N LYS A 30 0.69 15.25 2.40
CA LYS A 30 2.03 14.73 2.73
C LYS A 30 2.56 13.74 1.69
N PHE A 31 1.65 13.10 0.96
CA PHE A 31 1.99 12.02 0.05
C PHE A 31 0.83 11.74 -0.90
N ILE A 32 1.15 11.49 -2.16
CA ILE A 32 0.20 10.97 -3.17
C ILE A 32 0.75 9.67 -3.74
N ASN A 33 -0.10 8.64 -3.79
CA ASN A 33 0.19 7.40 -4.50
C ASN A 33 -0.70 7.31 -5.73
N LEU A 34 -0.10 7.32 -6.91
CA LEU A 34 -0.78 7.07 -8.17
C LEU A 34 -0.75 5.57 -8.45
N THR A 35 -1.92 4.99 -8.64
CA THR A 35 -2.12 3.58 -8.89
C THR A 35 -3.36 3.40 -9.77
N GLY A 36 -3.86 2.19 -9.91
CA GLY A 36 -5.07 1.94 -10.69
C GLY A 36 -5.02 0.55 -11.28
N GLY A 37 -5.48 0.40 -12.53
CA GLY A 37 -5.16 -0.76 -13.34
C GLY A 37 -3.67 -0.72 -13.69
N GLU A 38 -3.33 0.08 -14.68
CA GLU A 38 -1.94 0.43 -15.03
C GLU A 38 -1.88 1.94 -15.32
N PRO A 39 -1.22 2.73 -14.47
CA PRO A 39 -1.20 4.20 -14.63
C PRO A 39 -0.63 4.67 -15.97
N PHE A 40 0.35 3.94 -16.50
CA PHE A 40 1.01 4.30 -17.75
C PHE A 40 0.19 3.95 -19.02
N ILE A 41 -1.04 3.48 -18.88
CA ILE A 41 -2.00 3.47 -20.01
C ILE A 41 -2.50 4.88 -20.33
N ARG A 42 -2.62 5.75 -19.31
CA ARG A 42 -3.01 7.15 -19.52
C ARG A 42 -1.90 7.91 -20.28
N GLU A 43 -2.30 8.59 -21.33
CA GLU A 43 -1.36 9.34 -22.19
C GLU A 43 -0.90 10.65 -21.53
N ASP A 44 -1.72 11.19 -20.63
CA ASP A 44 -1.53 12.45 -19.90
C ASP A 44 -1.03 12.25 -18.46
N ILE A 45 -0.44 11.09 -18.15
CA ILE A 45 0.08 10.78 -16.80
C ILE A 45 1.08 11.82 -16.29
N ASP A 46 1.85 12.41 -17.19
CA ASP A 46 2.81 13.46 -16.86
C ASP A 46 2.12 14.76 -16.39
N LYS A 47 0.98 15.12 -17.01
CA LYS A 47 0.17 16.26 -16.58
C LYS A 47 -0.49 16.01 -15.22
N ILE A 48 -0.97 14.78 -14.98
CA ILE A 48 -1.49 14.39 -13.67
C ILE A 48 -0.40 14.52 -12.59
N VAL A 49 0.80 14.03 -12.86
CA VAL A 49 1.95 14.14 -11.95
C VAL A 49 2.31 15.60 -11.69
N GLU A 50 2.32 16.43 -12.74
CA GLU A 50 2.60 17.86 -12.64
C GLU A 50 1.57 18.56 -11.75
N GLU A 51 0.28 18.28 -11.94
CA GLU A 51 -0.79 18.83 -11.10
C GLU A 51 -0.66 18.34 -9.66
N CYS A 52 -0.42 17.04 -9.45
CA CYS A 52 -0.20 16.47 -8.11
C CYS A 52 0.98 17.10 -7.37
N TYR A 53 2.07 17.47 -8.05
CA TYR A 53 3.20 18.15 -7.41
C TYR A 53 2.88 19.55 -6.89
N LYS A 54 1.80 20.18 -7.33
CA LYS A 54 1.31 21.44 -6.73
C LYS A 54 0.76 21.22 -5.31
N HIS A 55 0.42 19.98 -4.96
CA HIS A 55 -0.25 19.61 -3.71
C HIS A 55 0.64 18.80 -2.76
N THR A 56 1.73 18.21 -3.22
CA THR A 56 2.65 17.41 -2.38
C THR A 56 4.08 17.45 -2.91
N ASP A 57 5.03 17.29 -2.00
CA ASP A 57 6.45 17.12 -2.38
C ASP A 57 6.81 15.66 -2.66
N ARG A 58 5.89 14.72 -2.42
CA ARG A 58 6.17 13.29 -2.55
C ARG A 58 5.08 12.54 -3.30
N ILE A 59 5.40 12.08 -4.49
CA ILE A 59 4.56 11.21 -5.31
C ILE A 59 5.24 9.85 -5.49
N VAL A 60 4.49 8.78 -5.37
CA VAL A 60 4.92 7.42 -5.76
C VAL A 60 3.93 6.86 -6.76
N ILE A 61 4.43 6.27 -7.83
CA ILE A 61 3.62 5.54 -8.81
C ILE A 61 3.82 4.05 -8.64
N SER A 62 2.72 3.31 -8.54
CA SER A 62 2.72 1.84 -8.54
C SER A 62 2.34 1.36 -9.94
N THR A 63 3.23 0.63 -10.61
CA THR A 63 3.09 0.21 -12.01
C THR A 63 3.62 -1.22 -12.21
N SER A 64 3.20 -1.84 -13.29
CA SER A 64 3.77 -3.13 -13.73
C SER A 64 5.19 -3.02 -14.27
N GLY A 65 5.61 -1.82 -14.67
CA GLY A 65 6.88 -1.59 -15.37
C GLY A 65 6.87 -2.03 -16.83
N TRP A 66 5.71 -2.37 -17.38
CA TRP A 66 5.59 -2.86 -18.76
C TRP A 66 5.91 -1.80 -19.82
N PHE A 67 5.59 -0.55 -19.53
CA PHE A 67 5.78 0.61 -20.41
C PHE A 67 7.09 1.34 -20.08
N GLU A 68 8.24 0.65 -20.21
CA GLU A 68 9.56 1.16 -19.82
C GLU A 68 9.82 2.56 -20.35
N ASP A 69 9.64 2.79 -21.67
CA ASP A 69 9.91 4.08 -22.30
C ASP A 69 9.12 5.22 -21.65
N ARG A 70 7.85 4.99 -21.32
CA ARG A 70 6.97 5.98 -20.68
C ARG A 70 7.36 6.22 -19.22
N VAL A 71 7.72 5.17 -18.49
CA VAL A 71 8.24 5.26 -17.12
C VAL A 71 9.53 6.06 -17.09
N VAL A 72 10.45 5.77 -18.01
CA VAL A 72 11.73 6.46 -18.14
C VAL A 72 11.53 7.92 -18.53
N ALA A 73 10.65 8.22 -19.49
CA ALA A 73 10.33 9.59 -19.90
C ALA A 73 9.78 10.41 -18.72
N LEU A 74 8.86 9.81 -17.93
CA LEU A 74 8.30 10.46 -16.75
C LEU A 74 9.38 10.71 -15.68
N ALA A 75 10.26 9.76 -15.42
CA ALA A 75 11.34 9.89 -14.43
C ALA A 75 12.37 10.94 -14.84
N LYS A 76 12.60 11.14 -16.15
CA LYS A 76 13.43 12.26 -16.68
C LYS A 76 12.79 13.61 -16.39
N LYS A 77 11.46 13.73 -16.59
CA LYS A 77 10.72 14.97 -16.32
C LYS A 77 10.63 15.27 -14.82
N PHE A 78 10.51 14.23 -13.99
CA PHE A 78 10.35 14.35 -12.54
C PHE A 78 11.36 13.48 -11.78
N PRO A 79 12.62 13.92 -11.61
CA PRO A 79 13.70 13.09 -11.06
C PRO A 79 13.49 12.63 -9.60
N ASN A 80 12.63 13.31 -8.85
CA ASN A 80 12.31 12.98 -7.46
C ASN A 80 11.10 12.03 -7.31
N ILE A 81 10.51 11.61 -8.42
CA ILE A 81 9.35 10.72 -8.37
C ILE A 81 9.72 9.35 -7.81
N GLY A 82 8.87 8.81 -6.95
CA GLY A 82 8.99 7.44 -6.48
C GLY A 82 8.32 6.46 -7.45
N ILE A 83 8.96 5.33 -7.73
CA ILE A 83 8.40 4.29 -8.60
C ILE A 83 8.48 2.95 -7.91
N ARG A 84 7.35 2.26 -7.83
CA ARG A 84 7.25 0.87 -7.34
C ARG A 84 6.79 -0.02 -8.48
N ILE A 85 7.67 -0.92 -8.89
CA ILE A 85 7.34 -1.94 -9.88
C ILE A 85 6.75 -3.14 -9.17
N SER A 86 5.55 -3.53 -9.60
CA SER A 86 4.85 -4.69 -9.03
C SER A 86 5.49 -5.98 -9.54
N ILE A 87 6.18 -6.68 -8.65
CA ILE A 87 6.82 -7.98 -8.92
C ILE A 87 6.44 -8.94 -7.79
N GLU A 88 5.70 -9.99 -8.15
CA GLU A 88 5.06 -10.91 -7.21
C GLU A 88 5.89 -12.17 -6.93
N GLY A 89 6.96 -12.40 -7.66
CA GLY A 89 7.82 -13.57 -7.53
C GLY A 89 8.98 -13.52 -8.52
N LEU A 90 9.83 -14.53 -8.50
CA LEU A 90 10.91 -14.66 -9.48
C LEU A 90 10.36 -15.20 -10.80
N SER A 91 10.83 -14.63 -11.92
CA SER A 91 10.57 -15.07 -13.30
C SER A 91 9.17 -15.68 -13.52
N CYS A 92 9.09 -17.00 -13.71
CA CYS A 92 7.84 -17.71 -14.05
C CYS A 92 6.71 -17.49 -13.02
N LYS A 93 7.04 -17.38 -11.73
CA LYS A 93 6.03 -17.14 -10.69
C LYS A 93 5.41 -15.76 -10.81
N ASN A 94 6.22 -14.75 -11.11
CA ASN A 94 5.69 -13.40 -11.38
C ASN A 94 4.74 -13.42 -12.59
N ASP A 95 5.20 -14.03 -13.69
CA ASP A 95 4.44 -14.07 -14.95
C ASP A 95 3.13 -14.83 -14.79
N GLU A 96 3.14 -15.93 -14.03
CA GLU A 96 1.94 -16.67 -13.66
C GLU A 96 0.94 -15.82 -12.89
N LEU A 97 1.38 -15.11 -11.84
CA LEU A 97 0.52 -14.32 -10.97
C LEU A 97 0.03 -13.04 -11.62
N ARG A 98 0.88 -12.41 -12.42
CA ARG A 98 0.54 -11.19 -13.17
C ARG A 98 -0.20 -11.49 -14.48
N GLY A 99 -0.23 -12.77 -14.92
CA GLY A 99 -0.92 -13.22 -16.12
C GLY A 99 -0.31 -12.68 -17.42
N HIS A 100 1.00 -12.47 -17.42
CA HIS A 100 1.73 -11.90 -18.55
C HIS A 100 3.16 -12.43 -18.65
N ALA A 101 3.45 -13.18 -19.73
CA ALA A 101 4.79 -13.69 -20.01
C ALA A 101 5.81 -12.56 -20.22
N GLY A 102 7.00 -12.69 -19.65
CA GLY A 102 8.06 -11.69 -19.70
C GLY A 102 7.84 -10.46 -18.79
N GLY A 103 6.81 -10.49 -17.93
CA GLY A 103 6.51 -9.41 -17.02
C GLY A 103 7.59 -9.17 -15.97
N PHE A 104 8.22 -10.25 -15.47
CA PHE A 104 9.37 -10.16 -14.57
C PHE A 104 10.53 -9.43 -15.22
N ASP A 105 10.95 -9.89 -16.41
CA ASP A 105 12.11 -9.33 -17.11
C ASP A 105 11.92 -7.86 -17.47
N LYS A 106 10.73 -7.48 -17.95
CA LYS A 106 10.40 -6.08 -18.24
C LYS A 106 10.41 -5.22 -16.99
N GLY A 107 9.76 -5.68 -15.92
CA GLY A 107 9.72 -4.93 -14.66
C GLY A 107 11.12 -4.75 -14.06
N LEU A 108 11.93 -5.80 -14.05
CA LEU A 108 13.30 -5.74 -13.56
C LEU A 108 14.17 -4.83 -14.44
N ARG A 109 14.05 -4.92 -15.77
CA ARG A 109 14.75 -4.04 -16.71
C ARG A 109 14.41 -2.58 -16.44
N THR A 110 13.12 -2.26 -16.31
CA THR A 110 12.68 -0.90 -15.98
C THR A 110 13.33 -0.39 -14.69
N LEU A 111 13.39 -1.23 -13.63
CA LEU A 111 14.06 -0.87 -12.38
C LEU A 111 15.55 -0.60 -12.57
N LEU A 112 16.23 -1.45 -13.33
CA LEU A 112 17.69 -1.30 -13.60
C LEU A 112 17.97 -0.06 -14.43
N THR A 113 17.14 0.24 -15.44
CA THR A 113 17.23 1.48 -16.24
C THR A 113 17.07 2.71 -15.35
N LEU A 114 16.04 2.75 -14.50
CA LEU A 114 15.82 3.84 -13.56
C LEU A 114 16.99 4.02 -12.57
N LYS A 115 17.54 2.91 -12.08
CA LYS A 115 18.72 2.93 -11.22
C LYS A 115 19.94 3.50 -11.95
N GLY A 116 20.18 3.06 -13.19
CA GLY A 116 21.26 3.59 -14.04
C GLY A 116 21.14 5.09 -14.30
N MET A 117 19.91 5.62 -14.32
CA MET A 117 19.64 7.06 -14.42
C MET A 117 19.82 7.83 -13.10
N GLY A 118 20.06 7.14 -11.98
CA GLY A 118 20.23 7.77 -10.66
C GLY A 118 18.93 8.09 -9.94
N VAL A 119 17.77 7.53 -10.38
CA VAL A 119 16.50 7.71 -9.66
C VAL A 119 16.60 7.01 -8.30
N LYS A 120 16.34 7.75 -7.21
CA LYS A 120 16.63 7.26 -5.85
C LYS A 120 15.47 6.50 -5.20
N ASP A 121 14.22 6.94 -5.38
CA ASP A 121 13.05 6.32 -4.73
C ASP A 121 12.39 5.26 -5.62
N ILE A 122 13.14 4.19 -5.92
CA ILE A 122 12.67 3.07 -6.74
C ILE A 122 12.67 1.76 -5.96
N GLY A 123 11.83 0.82 -6.35
CA GLY A 123 11.81 -0.48 -5.71
C GLY A 123 10.67 -1.38 -6.15
N PHE A 124 10.60 -2.50 -5.47
CA PHE A 124 9.64 -3.57 -5.70
C PHE A 124 8.39 -3.36 -4.87
N GLY A 125 7.23 -3.68 -5.42
CA GLY A 125 5.97 -3.91 -4.72
C GLY A 125 5.57 -5.38 -4.86
N CYS A 126 5.33 -6.07 -3.75
CA CYS A 126 4.99 -7.49 -3.75
C CYS A 126 3.70 -7.72 -2.96
N THR A 127 2.67 -8.25 -3.66
CA THR A 127 1.43 -8.71 -3.01
C THR A 127 1.55 -10.19 -2.70
N VAL A 128 1.61 -10.52 -1.40
CA VAL A 128 1.93 -11.84 -0.89
C VAL A 128 0.68 -12.69 -0.71
N SER A 129 0.75 -13.93 -1.19
CA SER A 129 -0.28 -14.97 -1.11
C SER A 129 0.35 -16.33 -0.79
N ASN A 130 -0.45 -17.40 -0.80
CA ASN A 130 0.05 -18.77 -0.68
C ASN A 130 1.11 -19.12 -1.75
N ASN A 131 0.97 -18.52 -2.94
CA ASN A 131 1.69 -18.96 -4.12
C ASN A 131 3.10 -18.35 -4.25
N ASN A 132 3.39 -17.28 -3.48
CA ASN A 132 4.64 -16.51 -3.63
C ASN A 132 5.28 -16.09 -2.31
N SER A 133 4.83 -16.57 -1.18
CA SER A 133 5.40 -16.15 0.11
C SER A 133 6.88 -16.51 0.27
N LYS A 134 7.35 -17.61 -0.35
CA LYS A 134 8.77 -17.97 -0.41
C LYS A 134 9.55 -17.04 -1.35
N ASP A 135 8.99 -16.74 -2.51
CA ASP A 135 9.61 -15.84 -3.49
C ASP A 135 9.75 -14.41 -2.94
N MET A 136 8.84 -13.98 -2.05
CA MET A 136 8.95 -12.71 -1.33
C MET A 136 10.30 -12.54 -0.64
N LEU A 137 10.83 -13.59 -0.01
CA LEU A 137 12.12 -13.55 0.66
C LEU A 137 13.28 -13.37 -0.34
N SER A 138 13.22 -14.09 -1.45
CA SER A 138 14.21 -13.96 -2.53
C SER A 138 14.17 -12.59 -3.20
N LEU A 139 12.96 -12.05 -3.43
CA LEU A 139 12.76 -10.69 -3.95
C LEU A 139 13.30 -9.63 -3.00
N TYR A 140 13.10 -9.81 -1.69
CA TYR A 140 13.69 -8.92 -0.69
C TYR A 140 15.22 -8.91 -0.77
N GLN A 141 15.86 -10.08 -0.83
CA GLN A 141 17.31 -10.18 -1.00
C GLN A 141 17.79 -9.52 -2.29
N LEU A 142 17.09 -9.75 -3.41
CA LEU A 142 17.37 -9.08 -4.67
C LEU A 142 17.25 -7.56 -4.56
N SER A 143 16.19 -7.07 -3.94
CA SER A 143 15.99 -5.63 -3.74
C SER A 143 17.13 -5.01 -2.93
N LYS A 144 17.60 -5.71 -1.91
CA LYS A 144 18.71 -5.27 -1.05
C LYS A 144 20.03 -5.27 -1.81
N SER A 145 20.34 -6.31 -2.59
CA SER A 145 21.56 -6.35 -3.41
C SER A 145 21.60 -5.23 -4.44
N LEU A 146 20.44 -4.83 -4.94
CA LEU A 146 20.30 -3.71 -5.87
C LEU A 146 20.21 -2.34 -5.17
N GLY A 147 20.18 -2.28 -3.85
CA GLY A 147 20.01 -1.02 -3.09
C GLY A 147 18.65 -0.35 -3.33
N MET A 148 17.60 -1.14 -3.56
CA MET A 148 16.26 -0.68 -3.86
C MET A 148 15.30 -0.90 -2.69
N GLU A 149 14.18 -0.19 -2.71
CA GLU A 149 13.10 -0.34 -1.75
C GLU A 149 12.32 -1.64 -1.98
N PHE A 150 11.77 -2.21 -0.90
CA PHE A 150 10.88 -3.35 -0.96
C PHE A 150 9.60 -3.08 -0.17
N ALA A 151 8.47 -3.10 -0.84
CA ALA A 151 7.16 -2.89 -0.24
C ALA A 151 6.33 -4.17 -0.36
N THR A 152 5.58 -4.49 0.69
CA THR A 152 4.74 -5.67 0.76
C THR A 152 3.28 -5.29 0.94
N ALA A 153 2.40 -6.16 0.48
CA ALA A 153 0.98 -6.19 0.82
C ALA A 153 0.57 -7.65 0.99
N ALA A 154 -0.46 -7.92 1.78
CA ALA A 154 -1.08 -9.23 1.80
C ALA A 154 -2.25 -9.29 0.81
N PHE A 155 -2.48 -10.45 0.27
CA PHE A 155 -3.60 -10.78 -0.61
C PHE A 155 -4.93 -10.40 0.07
N HIS A 156 -5.74 -9.58 -0.57
CA HIS A 156 -6.98 -9.06 0.01
C HIS A 156 -8.05 -8.83 -1.04
N ASN A 157 -9.28 -8.72 -0.60
CA ASN A 157 -10.43 -8.42 -1.40
C ASN A 157 -10.74 -6.92 -1.38
N SER A 158 -11.25 -6.41 -2.48
CA SER A 158 -11.69 -5.04 -2.62
C SER A 158 -12.74 -4.92 -3.71
N TYR A 159 -13.76 -4.11 -3.48
CA TYR A 159 -14.70 -3.71 -4.52
C TYR A 159 -13.98 -3.09 -5.71
N TYR A 160 -13.04 -2.19 -5.45
CA TYR A 160 -12.24 -1.53 -6.49
C TYR A 160 -11.45 -2.53 -7.36
N PHE A 161 -11.04 -3.67 -6.80
CA PHE A 161 -10.39 -4.73 -7.57
C PHE A 161 -11.37 -5.64 -8.30
N HIS A 162 -12.67 -5.46 -8.13
CA HIS A 162 -13.70 -6.37 -8.59
C HIS A 162 -13.41 -7.82 -8.20
N LYS A 163 -12.89 -8.01 -6.97
CA LYS A 163 -12.37 -9.28 -6.48
C LYS A 163 -12.82 -9.52 -5.05
N GLY A 164 -13.51 -10.64 -4.83
CA GLY A 164 -14.07 -11.03 -3.54
C GLY A 164 -13.67 -12.44 -3.06
N ASP A 165 -12.88 -13.16 -3.87
CA ASP A 165 -12.49 -14.55 -3.64
C ASP A 165 -11.00 -14.76 -3.36
N ASN A 166 -10.27 -13.69 -3.11
CA ASN A 166 -8.88 -13.78 -2.67
C ASN A 166 -8.82 -14.35 -1.25
N VAL A 167 -8.17 -15.49 -1.09
CA VAL A 167 -8.03 -16.17 0.20
C VAL A 167 -6.59 -16.64 0.40
N ILE A 168 -6.06 -16.45 1.60
CA ILE A 168 -4.81 -17.07 2.07
C ILE A 168 -5.21 -18.30 2.87
N THR A 169 -4.99 -19.49 2.31
CA THR A 169 -5.36 -20.77 2.93
C THR A 169 -4.24 -21.36 3.77
N ASN A 170 -2.98 -21.26 3.30
CA ASN A 170 -1.79 -21.72 4.05
C ASN A 170 -1.23 -20.58 4.91
N LYS A 171 -1.99 -20.17 5.93
CA LYS A 171 -1.65 -19.02 6.78
C LYS A 171 -0.32 -19.23 7.51
N ASP A 172 -0.09 -20.43 8.05
CA ASP A 172 1.10 -20.72 8.86
C ASP A 172 2.39 -20.52 8.06
N GLU A 173 2.45 -21.02 6.83
CA GLU A 173 3.60 -20.85 5.97
C GLU A 173 3.81 -19.39 5.56
N VAL A 174 2.74 -18.71 5.19
CA VAL A 174 2.79 -17.29 4.80
C VAL A 174 3.24 -16.43 5.98
N CYS A 175 2.68 -16.65 7.17
CA CYS A 175 3.07 -15.94 8.39
C CYS A 175 4.51 -16.25 8.80
N LYS A 176 4.96 -17.50 8.68
CA LYS A 176 6.36 -17.89 8.91
C LYS A 176 7.32 -17.12 7.98
N ASN A 177 7.00 -17.03 6.69
CA ASN A 177 7.83 -16.31 5.74
C ASN A 177 7.84 -14.78 6.02
N PHE A 178 6.70 -14.20 6.42
CA PHE A 178 6.68 -12.81 6.91
C PHE A 178 7.51 -12.66 8.19
N GLY A 179 7.46 -13.60 9.11
CA GLY A 179 8.30 -13.62 10.32
C GLY A 179 9.79 -13.56 9.97
N GLN A 180 10.23 -14.36 9.01
CA GLN A 180 11.61 -14.35 8.52
C GLN A 180 11.99 -13.00 7.86
N LEU A 181 11.09 -12.41 7.07
CA LEU A 181 11.30 -11.09 6.51
C LEU A 181 11.46 -10.02 7.60
N ILE A 182 10.62 -10.07 8.64
CA ILE A 182 10.69 -9.18 9.80
C ILE A 182 12.05 -9.31 10.50
N GLU A 183 12.54 -10.53 10.72
CA GLU A 183 13.86 -10.77 11.30
C GLU A 183 14.99 -10.11 10.49
N TRP A 184 14.95 -10.27 9.17
CA TRP A 184 15.94 -9.64 8.30
C TRP A 184 15.87 -8.11 8.36
N GLN A 185 14.66 -7.54 8.35
CA GLN A 185 14.44 -6.10 8.44
C GLN A 185 14.91 -5.52 9.80
N LEU A 186 14.72 -6.25 10.89
CA LEU A 186 15.19 -5.84 12.21
C LEU A 186 16.73 -5.92 12.35
N LYS A 187 17.39 -6.79 11.58
CA LYS A 187 18.87 -6.85 11.54
C LYS A 187 19.49 -5.65 10.81
N GLU A 188 18.75 -4.98 9.96
CA GLU A 188 19.25 -3.80 9.26
C GLU A 188 19.54 -2.62 10.19
N LYS A 189 20.42 -1.70 9.72
CA LYS A 189 20.79 -0.49 10.47
C LYS A 189 19.78 0.65 10.34
N HIS A 190 18.99 0.65 9.26
CA HIS A 190 18.09 1.75 8.92
C HIS A 190 16.77 1.69 9.69
N PRO A 191 16.35 2.75 10.42
CA PRO A 191 15.07 2.79 11.14
C PRO A 191 13.85 2.55 10.24
N LYS A 192 13.91 2.94 8.98
CA LYS A 192 12.86 2.68 7.98
C LYS A 192 12.58 1.18 7.82
N SER A 193 13.61 0.34 7.90
CA SER A 193 13.44 -1.12 7.82
C SER A 193 12.73 -1.67 9.06
N TRP A 194 13.00 -1.12 10.24
CA TRP A 194 12.31 -1.52 11.48
C TRP A 194 10.83 -1.10 11.46
N PHE A 195 10.55 0.07 10.88
CA PHE A 195 9.18 0.53 10.70
C PHE A 195 8.40 -0.36 9.73
N ARG A 196 9.06 -0.85 8.68
CA ARG A 196 8.52 -1.85 7.77
C ARG A 196 8.32 -3.21 8.42
N ALA A 197 9.22 -3.61 9.34
CA ALA A 197 9.05 -4.81 10.13
C ALA A 197 7.76 -4.76 10.96
N PHE A 198 7.45 -3.63 11.59
CA PHE A 198 6.17 -3.43 12.28
C PHE A 198 4.97 -3.48 11.32
N PHE A 199 5.08 -2.89 10.14
CA PHE A 199 4.04 -2.99 9.13
C PHE A 199 3.79 -4.45 8.73
N ASN A 200 4.84 -5.24 8.52
CA ASN A 200 4.74 -6.66 8.18
C ASN A 200 4.17 -7.50 9.33
N MET A 201 4.45 -7.14 10.59
CA MET A 201 3.79 -7.76 11.74
C MET A 201 2.27 -7.51 11.70
N GLY A 202 1.84 -6.32 11.29
CA GLY A 202 0.43 -6.04 11.07
C GLY A 202 -0.20 -6.85 9.92
N LEU A 203 0.58 -7.22 8.89
CA LEU A 203 0.13 -8.14 7.84
C LEU A 203 -0.06 -9.56 8.38
N ILE A 204 0.84 -10.05 9.23
CA ILE A 204 0.65 -11.34 9.93
C ILE A 204 -0.66 -11.31 10.73
N ASN A 205 -0.86 -10.28 11.54
CA ASN A 205 -2.10 -10.14 12.32
C ASN A 205 -3.36 -10.11 11.42
N TYR A 206 -3.28 -9.46 10.26
CA TYR A 206 -4.38 -9.45 9.27
C TYR A 206 -4.64 -10.86 8.72
N ILE A 207 -3.60 -11.59 8.31
CA ILE A 207 -3.69 -12.93 7.72
C ILE A 207 -4.29 -13.92 8.72
N GLU A 208 -3.90 -13.84 9.97
CA GLU A 208 -4.43 -14.67 11.05
C GLU A 208 -5.89 -14.35 11.42
N GLY A 209 -6.44 -13.24 10.93
CA GLY A 209 -7.78 -12.78 11.25
C GLY A 209 -7.88 -12.03 12.56
N GLY A 210 -6.73 -11.59 13.10
CA GLY A 210 -6.69 -10.81 14.33
C GLY A 210 -7.32 -9.43 14.16
N ARG A 211 -7.73 -8.80 15.27
CA ARG A 211 -8.27 -7.44 15.26
C ARG A 211 -7.22 -6.45 14.75
N ARG A 212 -7.64 -5.40 14.06
CA ARG A 212 -6.74 -4.36 13.56
C ARG A 212 -5.93 -3.75 14.72
N MET A 213 -4.60 -3.65 14.53
CA MET A 213 -3.66 -3.25 15.59
C MET A 213 -3.73 -1.78 15.98
N LEU A 214 -4.03 -0.90 15.03
CA LEU A 214 -4.20 0.54 15.24
C LEU A 214 -5.53 0.98 14.63
N PRO A 215 -6.18 2.03 15.15
CA PRO A 215 -7.45 2.53 14.61
C PRO A 215 -7.41 2.79 13.12
N CYS A 216 -8.54 2.59 12.43
CA CYS A 216 -8.67 2.98 11.04
C CYS A 216 -9.11 4.43 10.95
N GLU A 217 -8.30 5.27 10.30
CA GLU A 217 -8.62 6.67 10.04
C GLU A 217 -8.85 6.96 8.55
N ALA A 218 -9.30 5.96 7.81
CA ALA A 218 -9.69 6.15 6.43
C ALA A 218 -10.82 7.21 6.32
N GLY A 219 -10.70 8.11 5.36
CA GLY A 219 -11.58 9.27 5.22
C GLY A 219 -11.31 10.41 6.21
N SER A 220 -10.32 10.26 7.11
CA SER A 220 -9.86 11.32 8.02
C SER A 220 -8.38 11.64 7.84
N ALA A 221 -7.51 10.63 7.75
CA ALA A 221 -6.08 10.79 7.52
C ALA A 221 -5.65 10.44 6.08
N ASN A 222 -6.51 9.83 5.32
CA ASN A 222 -6.31 9.49 3.91
C ASN A 222 -7.66 9.40 3.19
N PHE A 223 -7.62 9.48 1.89
CA PHE A 223 -8.75 9.24 0.99
C PHE A 223 -8.27 8.59 -0.31
N PHE A 224 -9.20 8.16 -1.13
CA PHE A 224 -8.97 7.57 -2.44
C PHE A 224 -9.88 8.24 -3.45
N ILE A 225 -9.33 8.71 -4.57
CA ILE A 225 -10.09 9.23 -5.72
C ILE A 225 -10.02 8.17 -6.82
N GLU A 226 -11.18 7.74 -7.29
CA GLU A 226 -11.26 6.79 -8.39
C GLU A 226 -11.30 7.52 -9.75
N PRO A 227 -11.15 6.83 -10.88
CA PRO A 227 -10.99 7.49 -12.19
C PRO A 227 -12.09 8.46 -12.63
N TYR A 228 -13.31 8.34 -12.11
CA TYR A 228 -14.41 9.25 -12.44
C TYR A 228 -14.59 10.40 -11.46
N GLY A 229 -13.66 10.55 -10.53
CA GLY A 229 -13.63 11.65 -9.57
C GLY A 229 -14.38 11.39 -8.27
N ASP A 230 -14.98 10.22 -8.07
CA ASP A 230 -15.59 9.85 -6.81
C ASP A 230 -14.54 9.67 -5.72
N ILE A 231 -14.82 10.25 -4.55
CA ILE A 231 -13.93 10.24 -3.39
C ILE A 231 -14.42 9.22 -2.38
N TYR A 232 -13.58 8.26 -2.06
CA TYR A 232 -13.83 7.21 -1.07
C TYR A 232 -12.87 7.31 0.13
N PRO A 233 -13.25 6.82 1.32
CA PRO A 233 -12.35 6.83 2.47
C PRO A 233 -11.13 5.92 2.26
N CYS A 234 -11.27 4.82 1.52
CA CYS A 234 -10.19 3.90 1.15
C CYS A 234 -10.57 3.08 -0.09
N ASN A 235 -9.59 2.43 -0.69
CA ASN A 235 -9.77 1.49 -1.80
C ASN A 235 -9.98 0.03 -1.36
N GLY A 236 -10.09 -0.25 -0.07
CA GLY A 236 -10.24 -1.60 0.49
C GLY A 236 -11.67 -1.96 0.90
N LEU A 237 -12.66 -1.12 0.61
CA LEU A 237 -14.05 -1.43 0.90
C LEU A 237 -14.55 -2.59 0.04
N GLU A 238 -15.38 -3.44 0.62
CA GLU A 238 -16.13 -4.47 -0.09
C GLU A 238 -17.57 -4.03 -0.25
N GLU A 239 -18.23 -4.45 -1.33
CA GLU A 239 -19.61 -4.07 -1.66
C GLU A 239 -20.58 -4.31 -0.49
N LYS A 240 -20.45 -5.45 0.18
CA LYS A 240 -21.28 -5.80 1.34
C LYS A 240 -21.14 -4.88 2.55
N TYR A 241 -20.08 -4.03 2.59
CA TYR A 241 -19.78 -3.10 3.67
C TYR A 241 -19.92 -1.64 3.25
N TRP A 242 -20.81 -1.34 2.30
CA TRP A 242 -21.19 0.00 1.84
C TRP A 242 -20.13 0.77 1.05
N MET A 243 -20.33 0.82 -0.21
CA MET A 243 -19.65 1.73 -1.13
C MET A 243 -20.25 3.15 -1.04
N LYS A 244 -20.09 3.81 0.11
CA LYS A 244 -20.50 5.22 0.19
C LYS A 244 -19.33 6.11 -0.13
N LYS A 245 -19.46 6.87 -1.22
CA LYS A 245 -18.53 7.94 -1.55
C LYS A 245 -18.70 9.12 -0.58
N MET A 246 -17.62 9.84 -0.37
CA MET A 246 -17.63 11.09 0.41
C MET A 246 -18.15 12.27 -0.43
N GLY A 247 -18.09 12.19 -1.75
CA GLY A 247 -18.49 13.13 -2.77
C GLY A 247 -17.78 12.84 -4.07
N ASN A 248 -17.90 13.74 -5.04
CA ASN A 248 -17.16 13.69 -6.30
C ASN A 248 -16.44 15.03 -6.51
N ILE A 249 -15.17 14.99 -6.95
CA ILE A 249 -14.33 16.19 -7.11
C ILE A 249 -14.90 17.20 -8.12
N ARG A 250 -15.81 16.76 -9.01
CA ARG A 250 -16.49 17.59 -10.00
C ARG A 250 -17.77 18.27 -9.49
N GLU A 251 -18.29 17.84 -8.34
CA GLU A 251 -19.58 18.32 -7.81
C GLU A 251 -19.45 19.66 -7.09
N THR A 252 -18.26 20.00 -6.62
CA THR A 252 -17.98 21.27 -5.93
C THR A 252 -16.67 21.89 -6.42
N PRO A 253 -16.58 23.23 -6.42
CA PRO A 253 -15.35 23.92 -6.84
C PRO A 253 -14.21 23.80 -5.82
N ASP A 254 -14.45 23.33 -4.60
CA ASP A 254 -13.43 23.17 -3.56
C ASP A 254 -13.52 21.76 -2.93
N PHE A 255 -12.40 21.07 -2.91
CA PHE A 255 -12.28 19.78 -2.22
C PHE A 255 -12.68 19.85 -0.74
N MET A 256 -12.42 20.98 -0.07
CA MET A 256 -12.74 21.13 1.35
C MET A 256 -14.25 21.20 1.62
N ASP A 257 -15.06 21.59 0.66
CA ASP A 257 -16.53 21.52 0.78
C ASP A 257 -16.98 20.06 0.83
N ILE A 258 -16.41 19.21 -0.02
CA ILE A 258 -16.64 17.76 0.03
C ILE A 258 -16.16 17.19 1.37
N TRP A 259 -14.91 17.51 1.72
CA TRP A 259 -14.27 16.99 2.93
C TRP A 259 -15.03 17.30 4.21
N ASN A 260 -15.63 18.51 4.30
CA ASN A 260 -16.38 18.96 5.46
C ASN A 260 -17.88 18.67 5.36
N SER A 261 -18.35 18.12 4.26
CA SER A 261 -19.77 17.84 4.03
C SER A 261 -20.37 16.89 5.06
N LYS A 262 -21.68 16.94 5.22
CA LYS A 262 -22.46 16.00 6.06
C LYS A 262 -22.24 14.56 5.58
N GLN A 263 -22.21 14.34 4.25
CA GLN A 263 -21.96 13.03 3.63
C GLN A 263 -20.60 12.48 4.06
N ALA A 264 -19.53 13.27 3.95
CA ALA A 264 -18.19 12.84 4.37
C ALA A 264 -18.11 12.54 5.87
N GLN A 265 -18.79 13.33 6.71
CA GLN A 265 -18.87 13.07 8.15
C GLN A 265 -19.57 11.75 8.46
N ASP A 266 -20.66 11.44 7.76
CA ASP A 266 -21.40 10.19 7.96
C ASP A 266 -20.58 8.97 7.46
N VAL A 267 -19.84 9.12 6.36
CA VAL A 267 -18.88 8.10 5.91
C VAL A 267 -17.78 7.84 6.96
N ARG A 268 -17.24 8.88 7.59
CA ARG A 268 -16.26 8.74 8.69
C ARG A 268 -16.85 8.01 9.91
N LYS A 269 -18.12 8.29 10.26
CA LYS A 269 -18.80 7.53 11.32
C LYS A 269 -18.92 6.05 11.00
N MET A 270 -19.17 5.73 9.72
CA MET A 270 -19.22 4.34 9.26
C MET A 270 -17.85 3.67 9.31
N VAL A 271 -16.78 4.37 8.90
CA VAL A 271 -15.41 3.86 8.98
C VAL A 271 -15.01 3.50 10.41
N ARG A 272 -15.41 4.30 11.39
CA ARG A 272 -15.17 4.00 12.82
C ARG A 272 -15.82 2.68 13.28
N LYS A 273 -16.92 2.28 12.62
CA LYS A 273 -17.64 1.03 12.89
C LYS A 273 -17.28 -0.10 11.92
N CYS A 274 -16.28 0.11 11.04
CA CYS A 274 -15.90 -0.88 10.03
C CYS A 274 -15.37 -2.15 10.71
N PRO A 275 -15.95 -3.33 10.44
CA PRO A 275 -15.57 -4.57 11.11
C PRO A 275 -14.30 -5.20 10.51
N LYS A 276 -13.76 -4.64 9.41
CA LYS A 276 -12.60 -5.20 8.73
C LYS A 276 -11.33 -5.00 9.55
N ASN A 277 -10.50 -6.02 9.57
CA ASN A 277 -9.17 -5.99 10.16
C ASN A 277 -8.06 -5.64 9.14
N CYS A 278 -8.42 -5.14 7.96
CA CYS A 278 -7.50 -4.91 6.85
C CYS A 278 -6.28 -4.03 7.26
N TRP A 279 -5.11 -4.40 6.73
CA TRP A 279 -3.85 -3.72 7.01
C TRP A 279 -3.14 -3.38 5.69
N MET A 280 -3.71 -2.41 4.96
CA MET A 280 -3.17 -1.94 3.68
C MET A 280 -2.30 -0.72 3.90
N VAL A 281 -1.25 -0.56 3.09
CA VAL A 281 -0.27 0.52 3.23
C VAL A 281 -0.93 1.91 3.25
N GLY A 282 -1.94 2.16 2.40
CA GLY A 282 -2.65 3.43 2.32
C GLY A 282 -3.42 3.80 3.59
N THR A 283 -3.85 2.82 4.39
CA THR A 283 -4.59 3.05 5.64
C THR A 283 -3.77 2.76 6.89
N ALA A 284 -2.74 1.94 6.81
CA ALA A 284 -1.87 1.60 7.92
C ALA A 284 -0.74 2.63 8.12
N SER A 285 -0.10 3.08 7.03
CA SER A 285 1.01 4.02 7.12
C SER A 285 0.63 5.35 7.81
N PRO A 286 -0.48 6.01 7.47
CA PRO A 286 -0.88 7.25 8.17
C PRO A 286 -1.07 7.05 9.68
N VAL A 287 -1.73 5.99 10.10
CA VAL A 287 -1.97 5.73 11.53
C VAL A 287 -0.70 5.29 12.27
N MET A 288 0.21 4.56 11.61
CA MET A 288 1.52 4.25 12.16
C MET A 288 2.35 5.50 12.44
N HIS A 289 2.26 6.53 11.59
CA HIS A 289 2.92 7.82 11.82
C HIS A 289 2.21 8.64 12.91
N LYS A 290 0.88 8.64 12.94
CA LYS A 290 0.11 9.35 13.96
C LYS A 290 0.34 8.76 15.36
N TYR A 291 0.35 7.44 15.45
CA TYR A 291 0.54 6.71 16.70
C TYR A 291 1.96 6.11 16.80
N ILE A 292 2.95 6.90 16.42
CA ILE A 292 4.37 6.49 16.27
C ILE A 292 4.96 5.79 17.50
N LYS A 293 4.44 6.11 18.70
CA LYS A 293 4.89 5.48 19.96
C LYS A 293 4.80 3.95 19.93
N TYR A 294 3.76 3.38 19.26
CA TYR A 294 3.57 1.93 19.21
C TYR A 294 4.55 1.24 18.25
N PRO A 295 4.63 1.62 16.95
CA PRO A 295 5.66 1.07 16.05
C PRO A 295 7.06 1.22 16.59
N LEU A 296 7.39 2.37 17.20
CA LEU A 296 8.73 2.64 17.74
C LEU A 296 9.04 1.72 18.92
N LYS A 297 8.13 1.63 19.92
CA LYS A 297 8.30 0.74 21.07
C LYS A 297 8.50 -0.72 20.64
N TRP A 298 7.65 -1.20 19.76
CA TRP A 298 7.75 -2.56 19.24
C TRP A 298 9.07 -2.81 18.51
N ALA A 299 9.45 -1.88 17.62
CA ALA A 299 10.68 -1.98 16.85
C ALA A 299 11.92 -2.00 17.74
N VAL A 300 12.00 -1.13 18.75
CA VAL A 300 13.14 -1.08 19.69
C VAL A 300 13.24 -2.37 20.49
N VAL A 301 12.12 -2.84 21.08
CA VAL A 301 12.11 -4.09 21.86
C VAL A 301 12.56 -5.26 21.01
N ASN A 302 12.00 -5.40 19.80
CA ASN A 302 12.34 -6.54 18.93
C ASN A 302 13.72 -6.41 18.29
N LYS A 303 14.23 -5.20 18.07
CA LYS A 303 15.62 -4.98 17.68
C LYS A 303 16.58 -5.47 18.75
N ILE A 304 16.34 -5.14 20.01
CA ILE A 304 17.16 -5.62 21.14
C ILE A 304 17.09 -7.15 21.23
N ARG A 305 15.90 -7.73 21.15
CA ARG A 305 15.73 -9.21 21.14
C ARG A 305 16.49 -9.87 20.00
N SER A 306 16.41 -9.32 18.80
CA SER A 306 17.16 -9.79 17.62
C SER A 306 18.67 -9.72 17.82
N MET A 307 19.19 -8.65 18.46
CA MET A 307 20.61 -8.54 18.79
C MET A 307 21.05 -9.54 19.86
N GLN A 308 20.16 -9.97 20.73
CA GLN A 308 20.39 -10.98 21.76
C GLN A 308 20.21 -12.43 21.25
N GLY A 309 19.92 -12.62 19.94
CA GLY A 309 19.62 -13.94 19.37
C GLY A 309 18.28 -14.54 19.84
N LYS A 310 17.42 -13.74 20.48
CA LYS A 310 16.09 -14.18 20.94
C LYS A 310 15.08 -14.07 19.80
N SER A 311 14.09 -14.98 19.82
CA SER A 311 12.96 -14.94 18.88
C SER A 311 12.21 -13.59 18.97
N ILE A 312 11.73 -13.12 17.83
CA ILE A 312 10.92 -11.89 17.76
C ILE A 312 9.59 -12.13 18.47
N CYS A 313 9.15 -11.15 19.25
CA CYS A 313 7.82 -11.16 19.82
C CYS A 313 6.83 -10.71 18.76
N LEU A 314 6.09 -11.67 18.21
CA LEU A 314 4.97 -11.43 17.30
C LEU A 314 3.64 -11.33 18.06
N ASP A 315 3.67 -11.53 19.39
CA ASP A 315 2.48 -11.52 20.24
C ASP A 315 1.80 -10.15 20.23
N LYS A 316 0.49 -10.19 20.20
CA LYS A 316 -0.39 -9.01 20.20
C LYS A 316 -0.42 -8.31 21.58
N CYS A 317 0.06 -8.98 22.64
CA CYS A 317 -0.04 -8.54 24.03
C CYS A 317 0.98 -7.48 24.46
N TRP A 318 1.95 -7.09 23.63
CA TRP A 318 2.94 -6.09 24.00
C TRP A 318 2.37 -4.65 24.08
N TYR A 319 1.14 -4.41 23.66
CA TYR A 319 0.41 -3.16 23.89
C TYR A 319 0.07 -2.93 25.37
N ASN A 320 -0.11 -4.01 26.11
CA ASN A 320 -0.62 -4.03 27.48
C ASN A 320 0.51 -4.19 28.49
N VAL A 321 1.69 -3.60 28.29
CA VAL A 321 2.74 -3.62 29.30
C VAL A 321 2.31 -2.77 30.49
N GLY A 322 1.60 -3.40 31.41
CA GLY A 322 1.08 -2.82 32.66
C GLY A 322 -0.30 -3.32 33.10
N GLN A 323 -0.99 -4.12 32.30
CA GLN A 323 -2.26 -4.75 32.70
C GLN A 323 -2.26 -6.24 32.39
N ASP A 324 -2.55 -7.05 33.39
CA ASP A 324 -2.57 -8.53 33.36
C ASP A 324 -3.75 -9.14 32.58
N SER A 325 -4.26 -8.51 31.54
CA SER A 325 -5.30 -9.10 30.71
C SER A 325 -5.16 -8.71 29.23
N CYS A 326 -5.04 -9.72 28.37
CA CYS A 326 -5.05 -9.64 26.92
C CYS A 326 -6.41 -9.16 26.31
N GLN A 327 -7.24 -8.42 27.03
CA GLN A 327 -8.59 -8.01 26.64
C GLN A 327 -8.83 -6.51 26.64
N GLY A 328 -7.81 -5.67 26.74
CA GLY A 328 -7.96 -4.22 26.64
C GLY A 328 -8.35 -3.78 25.22
N ASP A 329 -9.49 -3.14 25.08
CA ASP A 329 -9.99 -2.59 23.82
C ASP A 329 -9.27 -1.25 23.52
N LEU A 330 -8.34 -1.26 22.57
CA LEU A 330 -7.63 -0.04 22.13
C LEU A 330 -8.58 1.09 21.65
N ARG A 331 -9.88 0.82 21.49
CA ARG A 331 -10.85 1.84 21.09
C ARG A 331 -11.30 2.75 22.25
N GLU A 332 -11.07 2.34 23.49
CA GLU A 332 -11.41 3.14 24.66
C GLU A 332 -10.32 4.17 25.03
N GLU A 333 -9.10 3.99 24.48
CA GLU A 333 -7.98 4.92 24.69
C GLU A 333 -7.85 6.02 23.60
N PHE A 334 -8.76 6.02 22.58
CA PHE A 334 -8.67 6.97 21.46
C PHE A 334 -9.96 7.78 21.28
#